data_71a4f0a0f9776350c6e0914338ec2530
#
_entry.id   71a4f0a0f9776350c6e0914338ec2530
#
_cell.length_a   1.000
_cell.length_b   1.000
_cell.length_c   1.000
_cell.angle_alpha   90.00
_cell.angle_beta   90.00
_cell.angle_gamma   90.00
#
_symmetry.space_group_name_H-M   'P 1'
#
loop_
_entity.id
_entity.type
_entity.pdbx_description
1 polymer ?
#
loop_
_entity_poly.entity_id
_entity_poly.type
_entity_poly.pdbx_seq_one_letter_code
_entity_poly.pdbx_strand_id
1 'polypeptide(L)'
;MGDPLGIGPEVVVKALADPAIRRMANFVIYGRNETLLAAADRARVGLDWFRVDAASERAQDGSVLQPLVLDYTSEGLLDASRPGPTRFGGLLSKAFVEDAITDAMRAPNDPRRLDAVVTGPISKESWSIAGFKWPGHTELFAFRTKSKRHSMMFSSPRLRVALATAHLPLMDVRNVLTIGKVYDPIDLGHQFCQQLGIAKPRIAVCGLNPHAGEHGMFGDEEGRVIRPAIEAARRIGIDANGPFPGDTVFIAAAAGEWDLVVAMYHDQGLIPVKLLGWDKAVNVTVGLPIVRTSPDHGTAFDIAGQGRASEGSMKAAIELAVRLAAQRRTDWSSPHPRGLGQPGVAGDAGAMAASDDDD
;
A
#
# COMPACT_ATOMS: atom_id res chain seq x y z
N MET A 1 3.59 13.15 -3.17
CA MET A 1 4.15 13.96 -2.06
C MET A 1 3.42 13.70 -0.72
N GLY A 2 2.14 13.32 -0.73
CA GLY A 2 1.31 13.20 0.46
C GLY A 2 0.74 14.55 0.91
N ASP A 3 0.35 14.68 2.20
CA ASP A 3 -0.13 15.95 2.74
C ASP A 3 1.02 16.99 2.73
N PRO A 4 0.84 18.12 2.03
CA PRO A 4 1.91 19.11 1.84
C PRO A 4 2.34 19.81 3.13
N LEU A 5 1.52 19.75 4.20
CA LEU A 5 1.82 20.35 5.51
C LEU A 5 2.47 19.36 6.49
N GLY A 6 2.56 18.07 6.12
CA GLY A 6 3.25 17.03 6.90
C GLY A 6 4.71 16.86 6.50
N ILE A 7 5.33 15.75 6.98
CA ILE A 7 6.72 15.40 6.65
C ILE A 7 6.89 14.81 5.23
N GLY A 8 5.80 14.58 4.50
CA GLY A 8 5.83 13.99 3.16
C GLY A 8 6.82 14.67 2.21
N PRO A 9 6.77 16.01 2.03
CA PRO A 9 7.74 16.73 1.20
C PRO A 9 9.20 16.50 1.63
N GLU A 10 9.48 16.52 2.94
CA GLU A 10 10.83 16.35 3.48
C GLU A 10 11.40 14.96 3.21
N VAL A 11 10.63 13.90 3.48
CA VAL A 11 11.11 12.53 3.26
C VAL A 11 11.28 12.20 1.78
N VAL A 12 10.49 12.81 0.88
CA VAL A 12 10.62 12.69 -0.58
C VAL A 12 11.92 13.33 -1.06
N VAL A 13 12.19 14.59 -0.69
CA VAL A 13 13.40 15.28 -1.15
C VAL A 13 14.67 14.63 -0.59
N LYS A 14 14.68 14.22 0.67
CA LYS A 14 15.80 13.50 1.26
C LYS A 14 16.04 12.14 0.60
N ALA A 15 14.99 11.38 0.30
CA ALA A 15 15.12 10.10 -0.40
C ALA A 15 15.70 10.29 -1.81
N LEU A 16 15.21 11.27 -2.57
CA LEU A 16 15.67 11.56 -3.92
C LEU A 16 17.04 12.29 -3.99
N ALA A 17 17.50 12.84 -2.89
CA ALA A 17 18.88 13.35 -2.79
C ALA A 17 19.93 12.24 -2.77
N ASP A 18 19.53 11.00 -2.42
CA ASP A 18 20.42 9.84 -2.48
C ASP A 18 20.62 9.40 -3.94
N PRO A 19 21.89 9.49 -4.47
CA PRO A 19 22.16 9.09 -5.84
C PRO A 19 21.88 7.62 -6.13
N ALA A 20 21.92 6.74 -5.10
CA ALA A 20 21.60 5.34 -5.28
C ALA A 20 20.11 5.17 -5.59
N ILE A 21 19.24 5.82 -4.81
CA ILE A 21 17.79 5.82 -5.05
C ILE A 21 17.46 6.45 -6.39
N ARG A 22 18.08 7.62 -6.68
CA ARG A 22 17.79 8.39 -7.89
C ARG A 22 18.10 7.65 -9.20
N ARG A 23 19.07 6.75 -9.19
CA ARG A 23 19.42 5.91 -10.35
C ARG A 23 18.53 4.69 -10.56
N MET A 24 17.66 4.36 -9.61
CA MET A 24 16.83 3.13 -9.69
C MET A 24 15.68 3.24 -10.69
N ALA A 25 15.14 4.46 -10.90
CA ALA A 25 13.98 4.67 -11.74
C ALA A 25 13.91 6.11 -12.27
N ASN A 26 13.01 6.32 -13.22
CA ASN A 26 12.53 7.64 -13.59
C ASN A 26 11.42 8.06 -12.62
N PHE A 27 11.53 9.27 -12.07
CA PHE A 27 10.63 9.75 -11.04
C PHE A 27 9.71 10.85 -11.54
N VAL A 28 8.41 10.69 -11.28
CA VAL A 28 7.40 11.73 -11.43
C VAL A 28 6.84 12.05 -10.03
N ILE A 29 7.00 13.27 -9.57
CA ILE A 29 6.56 13.73 -8.26
C ILE A 29 5.27 14.54 -8.45
N TYR A 30 4.16 14.00 -7.94
CA TYR A 30 2.88 14.71 -7.86
C TYR A 30 2.91 15.57 -6.59
N GLY A 31 2.99 16.90 -6.75
CA GLY A 31 3.16 17.75 -5.58
C GLY A 31 3.21 19.24 -5.90
N ARG A 32 3.66 20.02 -4.92
CA ARG A 32 3.88 21.47 -5.07
C ARG A 32 5.37 21.76 -5.09
N ASN A 33 5.83 22.36 -6.17
CA ASN A 33 7.24 22.67 -6.37
C ASN A 33 7.81 23.57 -5.25
N GLU A 34 7.07 24.61 -4.87
CA GLU A 34 7.47 25.51 -3.76
C GLU A 34 7.66 24.78 -2.44
N THR A 35 6.73 23.86 -2.12
CA THR A 35 6.79 23.06 -0.89
C THR A 35 7.99 22.12 -0.90
N LEU A 36 8.28 21.50 -2.05
CA LEU A 36 9.43 20.61 -2.21
C LEU A 36 10.76 21.38 -2.13
N LEU A 37 10.84 22.57 -2.75
CA LEU A 37 12.03 23.41 -2.65
C LEU A 37 12.29 23.85 -1.21
N ALA A 38 11.26 24.34 -0.51
CA ALA A 38 11.37 24.73 0.89
C ALA A 38 11.77 23.54 1.79
N ALA A 39 11.32 22.33 1.48
CA ALA A 39 11.73 21.12 2.20
C ALA A 39 13.19 20.74 1.91
N ALA A 40 13.64 20.88 0.67
CA ALA A 40 15.04 20.63 0.28
C ALA A 40 16.00 21.61 0.96
N ASP A 41 15.66 22.91 1.00
CA ASP A 41 16.45 23.94 1.70
C ASP A 41 16.58 23.63 3.18
N ARG A 42 15.48 23.30 3.87
CA ARG A 42 15.49 22.94 5.29
C ARG A 42 16.27 21.66 5.58
N ALA A 43 16.16 20.68 4.70
CA ALA A 43 16.92 19.43 4.78
C ALA A 43 18.40 19.61 4.34
N ARG A 44 18.78 20.76 3.79
CA ARG A 44 20.12 21.06 3.23
C ARG A 44 20.55 20.06 2.16
N VAL A 45 19.61 19.68 1.29
CA VAL A 45 19.88 18.78 0.16
C VAL A 45 19.71 19.52 -1.16
N GLY A 46 20.67 19.32 -2.07
CA GLY A 46 20.60 19.82 -3.44
C GLY A 46 19.81 18.82 -4.29
N LEU A 47 18.83 19.33 -5.03
CA LEU A 47 18.06 18.56 -6.00
C LEU A 47 17.84 19.36 -7.27
N ASP A 48 17.96 18.69 -8.39
CA ASP A 48 17.58 19.18 -9.70
C ASP A 48 16.42 18.34 -10.23
N TRP A 49 15.38 18.99 -10.70
CA TRP A 49 14.22 18.38 -11.38
C TRP A 49 13.63 19.35 -12.40
N PHE A 50 12.87 18.79 -13.33
CA PHE A 50 12.07 19.57 -14.26
C PHE A 50 10.69 19.83 -13.63
N ARG A 51 10.19 21.06 -13.78
CA ARG A 51 8.87 21.46 -13.32
C ARG A 51 7.94 21.63 -14.51
N VAL A 52 6.76 21.02 -14.42
CA VAL A 52 5.65 21.22 -15.36
C VAL A 52 4.38 21.49 -14.55
N ASP A 53 3.64 22.52 -14.89
CA ASP A 53 2.32 22.77 -14.29
C ASP A 53 1.38 21.60 -14.60
N ALA A 54 0.80 21.01 -13.56
CA ALA A 54 -0.05 19.82 -13.68
C ALA A 54 -1.30 20.05 -14.56
N ALA A 55 -1.80 21.30 -14.61
CA ALA A 55 -2.94 21.69 -15.43
C ALA A 55 -2.58 21.98 -16.90
N SER A 56 -1.28 22.02 -17.25
CA SER A 56 -0.84 22.37 -18.62
C SER A 56 -0.98 21.22 -19.60
N GLU A 57 -1.14 21.53 -20.89
CA GLU A 57 -1.08 20.55 -21.98
C GLU A 57 0.24 19.77 -21.99
N ARG A 58 1.34 20.41 -21.64
CA ARG A 58 2.66 19.80 -21.54
C ARG A 58 2.73 18.67 -20.50
N ALA A 59 1.91 18.75 -19.45
CA ALA A 59 1.77 17.66 -18.49
C ALA A 59 1.14 16.41 -19.11
N GLN A 60 0.45 16.53 -20.25
CA GLN A 60 -0.17 15.42 -20.97
C GLN A 60 0.75 14.78 -22.01
N ASP A 61 1.84 15.46 -22.40
CA ASP A 61 2.68 15.05 -23.54
C ASP A 61 3.60 13.85 -23.24
N GLY A 62 3.78 13.46 -21.98
CA GLY A 62 4.58 12.27 -21.64
C GLY A 62 6.04 12.29 -22.08
N SER A 63 6.48 13.27 -22.90
CA SER A 63 7.89 13.48 -23.29
C SER A 63 8.62 14.16 -22.14
N VAL A 64 9.05 13.38 -21.18
CA VAL A 64 9.40 13.93 -19.88
C VAL A 64 10.86 13.74 -19.58
N LEU A 65 11.53 14.88 -19.37
CA LEU A 65 12.83 14.95 -18.74
C LEU A 65 12.67 14.55 -17.25
N GLN A 66 13.56 13.73 -16.73
CA GLN A 66 13.46 13.12 -15.40
C GLN A 66 14.58 13.61 -14.48
N PRO A 67 14.36 13.75 -13.19
CA PRO A 67 13.07 13.64 -12.47
C PRO A 67 12.15 14.83 -12.75
N LEU A 68 10.84 14.58 -12.73
CA LEU A 68 9.80 15.56 -13.03
C LEU A 68 8.96 15.86 -11.79
N VAL A 69 8.67 17.12 -11.56
CA VAL A 69 7.58 17.58 -10.66
C VAL A 69 6.40 18.01 -11.51
N LEU A 70 5.29 17.30 -11.38
CA LEU A 70 3.97 17.80 -11.78
C LEU A 70 3.50 18.70 -10.65
N ASP A 71 3.46 20.00 -10.95
CA ASP A 71 3.28 21.05 -9.97
C ASP A 71 1.83 21.53 -9.88
N TYR A 72 1.26 21.45 -8.70
CA TYR A 72 -0.12 21.87 -8.36
C TYR A 72 -0.14 23.24 -7.69
N THR A 73 0.85 24.08 -7.89
CA THR A 73 0.90 25.42 -7.28
C THR A 73 -0.24 26.31 -7.77
N SER A 74 -0.71 26.13 -9.00
CA SER A 74 -1.87 26.82 -9.59
C SER A 74 -3.21 26.55 -8.86
N GLU A 75 -3.32 25.49 -8.08
CA GLU A 75 -4.53 25.15 -7.31
C GLU A 75 -4.83 26.10 -6.15
N GLY A 76 -3.92 27.02 -5.79
CA GLY A 76 -4.13 28.05 -4.78
C GLY A 76 -2.98 28.21 -3.79
N LEU A 77 -3.16 29.11 -2.82
CA LEU A 77 -2.15 29.39 -1.80
C LEU A 77 -2.21 28.37 -0.65
N LEU A 78 -1.06 27.90 -0.20
CA LEU A 78 -0.90 27.03 0.95
C LEU A 78 -0.19 27.80 2.06
N ASP A 79 -0.85 27.96 3.21
CA ASP A 79 -0.20 28.50 4.40
C ASP A 79 0.61 27.40 5.10
N ALA A 80 1.90 27.39 4.84
CA ALA A 80 2.84 26.45 5.45
C ALA A 80 3.36 26.90 6.84
N SER A 81 2.90 28.04 7.36
CA SER A 81 3.37 28.55 8.65
C SER A 81 2.84 27.75 9.86
N ARG A 82 1.78 26.98 9.67
CA ARG A 82 1.12 26.16 10.70
C ARG A 82 0.92 24.73 10.20
N PRO A 83 1.90 23.84 10.43
CA PRO A 83 1.72 22.42 10.14
C PRO A 83 0.50 21.87 10.91
N GLY A 84 -0.34 21.12 10.19
CA GLY A 84 -1.54 20.54 10.78
C GLY A 84 -2.56 20.12 9.74
N PRO A 85 -3.64 19.45 10.15
CA PRO A 85 -4.72 19.06 9.26
C PRO A 85 -5.45 20.28 8.70
N THR A 86 -5.63 20.33 7.38
CA THR A 86 -6.38 21.41 6.70
C THR A 86 -7.23 20.87 5.57
N ARG A 87 -8.29 21.58 5.25
CA ARG A 87 -9.13 21.27 4.08
C ARG A 87 -8.32 21.29 2.79
N PHE A 88 -7.46 22.28 2.62
CA PHE A 88 -6.68 22.45 1.41
C PHE A 88 -5.58 21.39 1.27
N GLY A 89 -4.90 21.02 2.38
CA GLY A 89 -3.98 19.88 2.40
C GLY A 89 -4.67 18.56 2.02
N GLY A 90 -5.91 18.38 2.47
CA GLY A 90 -6.74 17.25 2.09
C GLY A 90 -7.08 17.22 0.60
N LEU A 91 -7.51 18.35 0.02
CA LEU A 91 -7.81 18.48 -1.41
C LEU A 91 -6.59 18.17 -2.28
N LEU A 92 -5.44 18.80 -1.97
CA LEU A 92 -4.20 18.62 -2.71
C LEU A 92 -3.68 17.18 -2.63
N SER A 93 -3.55 16.64 -1.42
CA SER A 93 -3.02 15.28 -1.25
C SER A 93 -3.90 14.23 -1.93
N LYS A 94 -5.23 14.44 -1.99
CA LYS A 94 -6.12 13.58 -2.78
C LYS A 94 -5.88 13.74 -4.27
N ALA A 95 -5.77 14.97 -4.79
CA ALA A 95 -5.52 15.22 -6.21
C ALA A 95 -4.23 14.52 -6.67
N PHE A 96 -3.13 14.63 -5.91
CA PHE A 96 -1.88 13.93 -6.20
C PHE A 96 -2.05 12.43 -6.35
N VAL A 97 -2.83 11.82 -5.45
CA VAL A 97 -3.07 10.36 -5.47
C VAL A 97 -3.97 9.96 -6.62
N GLU A 98 -5.03 10.72 -6.89
CA GLU A 98 -5.97 10.45 -7.98
C GLU A 98 -5.28 10.46 -9.35
N ASP A 99 -4.43 11.46 -9.59
CA ASP A 99 -3.69 11.57 -10.85
C ASP A 99 -2.62 10.49 -10.97
N ALA A 100 -1.91 10.16 -9.87
CA ALA A 100 -0.96 9.06 -9.85
C ALA A 100 -1.64 7.69 -10.13
N ILE A 101 -2.85 7.45 -9.60
CA ILE A 101 -3.63 6.25 -9.90
C ILE A 101 -4.03 6.24 -11.40
N THR A 102 -4.50 7.38 -11.90
CA THR A 102 -4.90 7.52 -13.30
C THR A 102 -3.74 7.19 -14.23
N ASP A 103 -2.55 7.74 -13.98
CA ASP A 103 -1.36 7.47 -14.78
C ASP A 103 -0.86 6.03 -14.63
N ALA A 104 -0.95 5.43 -13.45
CA ALA A 104 -0.60 4.02 -13.25
C ALA A 104 -1.55 3.04 -13.95
N MET A 105 -2.80 3.45 -14.19
CA MET A 105 -3.82 2.65 -14.88
C MET A 105 -3.85 2.85 -16.40
N ARG A 106 -2.98 3.70 -16.97
CA ARG A 106 -2.88 3.91 -18.43
C ARG A 106 -2.48 2.63 -19.16
N ALA A 107 -2.72 2.62 -20.46
CA ALA A 107 -2.34 1.50 -21.33
C ALA A 107 -0.82 1.26 -21.30
N PRO A 108 -0.36 0.01 -21.52
CA PRO A 108 1.07 -0.34 -21.43
C PRO A 108 2.02 0.52 -22.27
N ASN A 109 1.55 1.01 -23.41
CA ASN A 109 2.33 1.82 -24.34
C ASN A 109 2.16 3.34 -24.16
N ASP A 110 1.40 3.76 -23.15
CA ASP A 110 1.23 5.19 -22.87
C ASP A 110 2.52 5.73 -22.23
N PRO A 111 3.11 6.81 -22.77
CA PRO A 111 4.38 7.35 -22.27
C PRO A 111 4.27 7.92 -20.84
N ARG A 112 3.06 8.22 -20.37
CA ARG A 112 2.80 8.67 -19.01
C ARG A 112 2.50 7.54 -18.02
N ARG A 113 2.42 6.31 -18.50
CA ARG A 113 2.14 5.19 -17.61
C ARG A 113 3.21 5.04 -16.53
N LEU A 114 2.76 4.90 -15.30
CA LEU A 114 3.62 4.58 -14.16
C LEU A 114 3.70 3.06 -13.96
N ASP A 115 4.88 2.55 -13.66
CA ASP A 115 5.09 1.15 -13.28
C ASP A 115 4.74 0.88 -11.82
N ALA A 116 4.88 1.91 -10.97
CA ALA A 116 4.56 1.85 -9.54
C ALA A 116 4.21 3.23 -8.99
N VAL A 117 3.46 3.24 -7.89
CA VAL A 117 3.15 4.45 -7.12
C VAL A 117 3.70 4.29 -5.69
N VAL A 118 4.53 5.25 -5.29
CA VAL A 118 5.01 5.37 -3.90
C VAL A 118 4.33 6.58 -3.27
N THR A 119 3.47 6.35 -2.27
CA THR A 119 2.69 7.45 -1.67
C THR A 119 3.39 8.01 -0.43
N GLY A 120 3.56 9.33 -0.35
CA GLY A 120 3.87 10.02 0.91
C GLY A 120 2.69 9.94 1.90
N PRO A 121 2.93 10.22 3.18
CA PRO A 121 1.88 10.13 4.22
C PRO A 121 0.80 11.20 4.02
N ILE A 122 -0.45 10.81 4.26
CA ILE A 122 -1.61 11.71 4.24
C ILE A 122 -2.21 11.87 5.63
N SER A 123 -2.92 12.98 5.83
CA SER A 123 -3.78 13.19 7.00
C SER A 123 -5.20 12.72 6.70
N LYS A 124 -5.66 11.70 7.44
CA LYS A 124 -7.06 11.24 7.37
C LYS A 124 -8.03 12.35 7.82
N GLU A 125 -7.61 13.15 8.78
CA GLU A 125 -8.37 14.32 9.26
C GLU A 125 -8.48 15.39 8.18
N SER A 126 -7.38 15.74 7.47
CA SER A 126 -7.41 16.63 6.31
C SER A 126 -8.40 16.15 5.25
N TRP A 127 -8.40 14.83 4.96
CA TRP A 127 -9.34 14.24 4.00
C TRP A 127 -10.79 14.33 4.48
N SER A 128 -11.04 14.07 5.77
CA SER A 128 -12.37 14.21 6.37
C SER A 128 -12.87 15.64 6.32
N ILE A 129 -12.04 16.63 6.70
CA ILE A 129 -12.36 18.07 6.63
C ILE A 129 -12.61 18.52 5.18
N ALA A 130 -11.92 17.91 4.21
CA ALA A 130 -12.15 18.14 2.79
C ALA A 130 -13.43 17.49 2.24
N GLY A 131 -14.15 16.71 3.06
CA GLY A 131 -15.41 16.05 2.69
C GLY A 131 -15.23 14.69 1.99
N PHE A 132 -14.05 14.07 2.08
CA PHE A 132 -13.81 12.76 1.49
C PHE A 132 -14.19 11.64 2.46
N LYS A 133 -14.90 10.64 1.93
CA LYS A 133 -15.37 9.47 2.67
C LYS A 133 -14.34 8.35 2.83
N TRP A 134 -13.18 8.46 2.17
CA TRP A 134 -12.18 7.42 2.17
C TRP A 134 -11.36 7.47 3.46
N PRO A 135 -11.25 6.37 4.23
CA PRO A 135 -10.47 6.35 5.47
C PRO A 135 -8.96 6.40 5.23
N GLY A 136 -8.51 6.18 3.99
CA GLY A 136 -7.10 6.26 3.63
C GLY A 136 -6.81 5.86 2.18
N HIS A 137 -5.51 5.74 1.89
CA HIS A 137 -5.02 5.37 0.57
C HIS A 137 -5.53 4.00 0.10
N THR A 138 -5.47 2.98 0.96
CA THR A 138 -5.80 1.59 0.58
C THR A 138 -7.19 1.49 -0.02
N GLU A 139 -8.17 2.10 0.64
CA GLU A 139 -9.57 2.07 0.22
C GLU A 139 -9.79 2.89 -1.06
N LEU A 140 -9.11 4.03 -1.19
CA LEU A 140 -9.18 4.84 -2.42
C LEU A 140 -8.56 4.08 -3.61
N PHE A 141 -7.37 3.48 -3.44
CA PHE A 141 -6.74 2.68 -4.48
C PHE A 141 -7.62 1.50 -4.89
N ALA A 142 -8.13 0.73 -3.93
CA ALA A 142 -9.00 -0.42 -4.20
C ALA A 142 -10.28 0.00 -4.98
N PHE A 143 -10.90 1.11 -4.60
CA PHE A 143 -12.07 1.64 -5.29
C PHE A 143 -11.75 2.08 -6.73
N ARG A 144 -10.71 2.89 -6.91
CA ARG A 144 -10.32 3.45 -8.22
C ARG A 144 -9.86 2.36 -9.19
N THR A 145 -9.20 1.32 -8.69
CA THR A 145 -8.76 0.18 -9.49
C THR A 145 -9.78 -0.94 -9.59
N LYS A 146 -10.97 -0.79 -8.97
CA LYS A 146 -12.04 -1.80 -8.92
C LYS A 146 -11.57 -3.14 -8.35
N SER A 147 -10.61 -3.11 -7.41
CA SER A 147 -10.04 -4.30 -6.79
C SER A 147 -10.97 -4.85 -5.71
N LYS A 148 -11.57 -6.00 -5.97
CA LYS A 148 -12.50 -6.67 -5.04
C LYS A 148 -11.77 -7.34 -3.87
N ARG A 149 -10.55 -7.83 -4.11
CA ARG A 149 -9.70 -8.49 -3.13
C ARG A 149 -8.42 -7.68 -2.98
N HIS A 150 -8.12 -7.26 -1.79
CA HIS A 150 -6.90 -6.56 -1.44
C HIS A 150 -6.57 -6.78 0.03
N SER A 151 -5.31 -6.67 0.39
CA SER A 151 -4.86 -6.74 1.78
C SER A 151 -3.74 -5.73 2.03
N MET A 152 -3.67 -5.27 3.26
CA MET A 152 -2.57 -4.46 3.75
C MET A 152 -1.45 -5.39 4.21
N MET A 153 -0.25 -5.17 3.69
CA MET A 153 0.94 -5.91 4.06
C MET A 153 2.05 -4.96 4.51
N PHE A 154 2.88 -5.46 5.38
CA PHE A 154 4.09 -4.79 5.82
C PHE A 154 5.29 -5.67 5.49
N SER A 155 6.28 -5.08 4.85
CA SER A 155 7.52 -5.75 4.47
C SER A 155 8.70 -5.01 5.06
N SER A 156 9.53 -5.74 5.81
CA SER A 156 10.84 -5.29 6.30
C SER A 156 11.90 -6.34 5.96
N PRO A 157 13.17 -6.05 6.11
CA PRO A 157 14.23 -7.03 5.84
C PRO A 157 14.12 -8.32 6.65
N ARG A 158 13.52 -8.27 7.86
CA ARG A 158 13.45 -9.37 8.80
C ARG A 158 12.07 -10.00 8.95
N LEU A 159 11.01 -9.31 8.55
CA LEU A 159 9.64 -9.78 8.79
C LEU A 159 8.69 -9.24 7.73
N ARG A 160 7.82 -10.11 7.20
CA ARG A 160 6.68 -9.74 6.37
C ARG A 160 5.39 -10.16 7.04
N VAL A 161 4.42 -9.27 7.06
CA VAL A 161 3.12 -9.50 7.73
C VAL A 161 2.00 -9.06 6.79
N ALA A 162 0.99 -9.91 6.61
CA ALA A 162 -0.27 -9.56 5.97
C ALA A 162 -1.40 -9.52 7.03
N LEU A 163 -2.34 -8.60 6.87
CA LEU A 163 -3.42 -8.40 7.81
C LEU A 163 -4.75 -8.96 7.28
N ALA A 164 -5.40 -9.81 8.07
CA ALA A 164 -6.78 -10.25 7.79
C ALA A 164 -7.79 -9.13 8.07
N THR A 165 -7.58 -8.37 9.13
CA THR A 165 -8.31 -7.14 9.44
C THR A 165 -7.34 -6.02 9.79
N ALA A 166 -7.68 -4.77 9.45
CA ALA A 166 -6.83 -3.62 9.72
C ALA A 166 -7.57 -2.64 10.67
N HIS A 167 -7.94 -1.49 10.23
CA HIS A 167 -8.43 -0.36 11.03
C HIS A 167 -9.85 -0.57 11.59
N LEU A 168 -9.98 -1.51 12.51
CA LEU A 168 -11.22 -1.85 13.22
C LEU A 168 -10.99 -1.82 14.73
N PRO A 169 -12.01 -1.49 15.54
CA PRO A 169 -11.95 -1.73 16.97
C PRO A 169 -11.65 -3.21 17.26
N LEU A 170 -10.79 -3.48 18.22
CA LEU A 170 -10.37 -4.87 18.54
C LEU A 170 -11.56 -5.80 18.80
N MET A 171 -12.57 -5.31 19.52
CA MET A 171 -13.75 -6.10 19.87
C MET A 171 -14.64 -6.44 18.67
N ASP A 172 -14.53 -5.68 17.56
CA ASP A 172 -15.29 -5.93 16.34
C ASP A 172 -14.62 -6.98 15.43
N VAL A 173 -13.34 -7.27 15.63
CA VAL A 173 -12.57 -8.22 14.81
C VAL A 173 -13.28 -9.58 14.73
N ARG A 174 -13.72 -10.10 15.87
CA ARG A 174 -14.45 -11.38 15.94
C ARG A 174 -15.68 -11.41 15.03
N ASN A 175 -16.42 -10.30 14.98
CA ASN A 175 -17.69 -10.22 14.26
C ASN A 175 -17.52 -10.13 12.74
N VAL A 176 -16.37 -9.59 12.27
CA VAL A 176 -16.09 -9.38 10.85
C VAL A 176 -15.15 -10.43 10.26
N LEU A 177 -14.47 -11.22 11.09
CA LEU A 177 -13.53 -12.24 10.62
C LEU A 177 -14.29 -13.39 9.94
N THR A 178 -13.96 -13.61 8.67
CA THR A 178 -14.55 -14.68 7.85
C THR A 178 -13.43 -15.52 7.20
N ILE A 179 -13.79 -16.70 6.71
CA ILE A 179 -12.87 -17.56 5.97
C ILE A 179 -12.20 -16.78 4.83
N GLY A 180 -12.97 -16.00 4.06
CA GLY A 180 -12.45 -15.19 2.96
C GLY A 180 -11.47 -14.11 3.43
N LYS A 181 -11.74 -13.44 4.55
CA LYS A 181 -10.85 -12.43 5.11
C LYS A 181 -9.51 -12.99 5.62
N VAL A 182 -9.45 -14.26 6.00
CA VAL A 182 -8.20 -14.95 6.35
C VAL A 182 -7.54 -15.53 5.11
N TYR A 183 -8.31 -16.07 4.18
CA TYR A 183 -7.81 -16.66 2.94
C TYR A 183 -7.15 -15.63 2.02
N ASP A 184 -7.77 -14.45 1.84
CA ASP A 184 -7.27 -13.43 0.94
C ASP A 184 -5.84 -12.98 1.25
N PRO A 185 -5.44 -12.63 2.50
CA PRO A 185 -4.05 -12.30 2.81
C PRO A 185 -3.10 -13.49 2.69
N ILE A 186 -3.55 -14.74 2.84
CA ILE A 186 -2.73 -15.92 2.56
C ILE A 186 -2.39 -15.98 1.06
N ASP A 187 -3.40 -15.94 0.20
CA ASP A 187 -3.26 -16.05 -1.25
C ASP A 187 -2.51 -14.85 -1.84
N LEU A 188 -2.94 -13.63 -1.52
CA LEU A 188 -2.28 -12.41 -2.02
C LEU A 188 -0.85 -12.25 -1.48
N GLY A 189 -0.61 -12.67 -0.25
CA GLY A 189 0.70 -12.68 0.36
C GLY A 189 1.62 -13.74 -0.26
N HIS A 190 1.09 -14.91 -0.62
CA HIS A 190 1.83 -15.93 -1.39
C HIS A 190 2.30 -15.35 -2.73
N GLN A 191 1.39 -14.73 -3.49
CA GLN A 191 1.72 -14.10 -4.78
C GLN A 191 2.77 -12.98 -4.61
N PHE A 192 2.64 -12.16 -3.56
CA PHE A 192 3.62 -11.12 -3.25
C PHE A 192 5.00 -11.70 -2.96
N CYS A 193 5.10 -12.75 -2.15
CA CYS A 193 6.37 -13.42 -1.87
C CYS A 193 7.00 -14.02 -3.15
N GLN A 194 6.19 -14.57 -4.05
CA GLN A 194 6.66 -15.03 -5.37
C GLN A 194 7.20 -13.87 -6.20
N GLN A 195 6.54 -12.71 -6.22
CA GLN A 195 7.05 -11.50 -6.87
C GLN A 195 8.38 -11.01 -6.26
N LEU A 196 8.66 -11.34 -5.02
CA LEU A 196 9.96 -11.11 -4.39
C LEU A 196 10.99 -12.21 -4.69
N GLY A 197 10.69 -13.17 -5.58
CA GLY A 197 11.59 -14.26 -5.97
C GLY A 197 11.59 -15.47 -5.03
N ILE A 198 10.66 -15.54 -4.08
CA ILE A 198 10.50 -16.72 -3.19
C ILE A 198 9.54 -17.69 -3.87
N ALA A 199 10.07 -18.70 -4.55
CA ALA A 199 9.27 -19.60 -5.39
C ALA A 199 8.22 -20.40 -4.62
N LYS A 200 8.54 -20.81 -3.39
CA LYS A 200 7.65 -21.60 -2.51
C LYS A 200 7.61 -20.94 -1.12
N PRO A 201 6.83 -19.86 -0.95
CA PRO A 201 6.74 -19.15 0.31
C PRO A 201 6.13 -20.02 1.42
N ARG A 202 6.77 -20.05 2.58
CA ARG A 202 6.27 -20.67 3.80
C ARG A 202 5.47 -19.63 4.57
N ILE A 203 4.18 -19.87 4.76
CA ILE A 203 3.26 -18.92 5.35
C ILE A 203 2.79 -19.42 6.72
N ALA A 204 3.06 -18.65 7.76
CA ALA A 204 2.48 -18.88 9.07
C ALA A 204 1.19 -18.06 9.24
N VAL A 205 0.15 -18.67 9.79
CA VAL A 205 -1.12 -17.99 10.07
C VAL A 205 -1.31 -17.94 11.58
N CYS A 206 -1.51 -16.74 12.14
CA CYS A 206 -1.77 -16.57 13.56
C CYS A 206 -3.17 -17.10 13.95
N GLY A 207 -3.31 -17.52 15.19
CA GLY A 207 -4.63 -17.58 15.84
C GLY A 207 -5.13 -16.18 16.18
N LEU A 208 -6.42 -16.06 16.45
CA LEU A 208 -7.05 -14.86 17.00
C LEU A 208 -6.91 -14.84 18.53
N ASN A 209 -7.15 -16.00 19.14
CA ASN A 209 -7.21 -16.14 20.58
C ASN A 209 -5.87 -16.59 21.21
N PRO A 210 -5.67 -16.41 22.52
CA PRO A 210 -4.50 -16.92 23.22
C PRO A 210 -4.31 -18.42 22.95
N HIS A 211 -3.03 -18.86 22.82
CA HIS A 211 -2.65 -20.25 22.54
C HIS A 211 -3.34 -20.82 21.29
N ALA A 212 -3.69 -19.95 20.30
CA ALA A 212 -4.46 -20.33 19.12
C ALA A 212 -5.75 -21.09 19.47
N GLY A 213 -6.47 -20.61 20.49
CA GLY A 213 -7.77 -21.14 20.93
C GLY A 213 -7.72 -22.37 21.82
N GLU A 214 -6.53 -23.00 22.06
CA GLU A 214 -6.35 -24.19 22.93
C GLU A 214 -7.49 -25.23 22.74
N HIS A 215 -7.65 -25.72 21.51
CA HIS A 215 -8.71 -26.66 21.13
C HIS A 215 -10.14 -26.18 21.42
N GLY A 216 -10.39 -24.87 21.45
CA GLY A 216 -11.69 -24.27 21.69
C GLY A 216 -11.91 -23.80 23.13
N MET A 217 -10.92 -23.94 24.01
CA MET A 217 -11.02 -23.47 25.40
C MET A 217 -11.10 -21.94 25.50
N PHE A 218 -10.41 -21.21 24.61
CA PHE A 218 -10.37 -19.75 24.59
C PHE A 218 -11.11 -19.09 23.42
N GLY A 219 -11.93 -19.86 22.72
CA GLY A 219 -12.70 -19.40 21.56
C GLY A 219 -12.73 -20.44 20.46
N ASP A 220 -13.62 -20.27 19.50
CA ASP A 220 -13.87 -21.22 18.41
C ASP A 220 -13.43 -20.72 17.02
N GLU A 221 -12.94 -19.48 16.95
CA GLU A 221 -12.60 -18.80 15.69
C GLU A 221 -11.51 -19.53 14.90
N GLU A 222 -10.56 -20.16 15.59
CA GLU A 222 -9.51 -20.97 14.98
C GLU A 222 -10.10 -22.18 14.24
N GLY A 223 -11.05 -22.85 14.87
CA GLY A 223 -11.73 -24.01 14.28
C GLY A 223 -12.71 -23.63 13.18
N ARG A 224 -13.50 -22.59 13.41
CA ARG A 224 -14.61 -22.19 12.54
C ARG A 224 -14.18 -21.36 11.34
N VAL A 225 -13.12 -20.57 11.46
CA VAL A 225 -12.72 -19.58 10.44
C VAL A 225 -11.27 -19.81 9.96
N ILE A 226 -10.29 -19.85 10.87
CA ILE A 226 -8.88 -19.77 10.50
C ILE A 226 -8.42 -21.07 9.87
N ARG A 227 -8.68 -22.21 10.49
CA ARG A 227 -8.31 -23.53 9.99
C ARG A 227 -8.93 -23.83 8.61
N PRO A 228 -10.22 -23.59 8.35
CA PRO A 228 -10.81 -23.74 7.03
C PRO A 228 -10.16 -22.85 5.95
N ALA A 229 -9.72 -21.63 6.28
CA ALA A 229 -9.01 -20.76 5.35
C ALA A 229 -7.63 -21.33 4.99
N ILE A 230 -6.87 -21.83 5.98
CA ILE A 230 -5.59 -22.49 5.78
C ILE A 230 -5.75 -23.74 4.88
N GLU A 231 -6.75 -24.55 5.15
CA GLU A 231 -7.05 -25.75 4.36
C GLU A 231 -7.43 -25.40 2.92
N ALA A 232 -8.20 -24.32 2.72
CA ALA A 232 -8.53 -23.83 1.38
C ALA A 232 -7.27 -23.42 0.61
N ALA A 233 -6.32 -22.73 1.25
CA ALA A 233 -5.05 -22.34 0.65
C ALA A 233 -4.17 -23.58 0.32
N ARG A 234 -4.11 -24.56 1.23
CA ARG A 234 -3.37 -25.80 1.00
C ARG A 234 -3.91 -26.61 -0.19
N ARG A 235 -5.23 -26.64 -0.39
CA ARG A 235 -5.84 -27.35 -1.53
C ARG A 235 -5.38 -26.83 -2.89
N ILE A 236 -4.95 -25.57 -2.97
CA ILE A 236 -4.41 -24.98 -4.21
C ILE A 236 -2.86 -24.94 -4.21
N GLY A 237 -2.22 -25.64 -3.28
CA GLY A 237 -0.75 -25.81 -3.26
C GLY A 237 0.01 -24.71 -2.52
N ILE A 238 -0.64 -23.85 -1.75
CA ILE A 238 0.03 -22.86 -0.91
C ILE A 238 0.51 -23.54 0.39
N ASP A 239 1.77 -23.33 0.74
CA ASP A 239 2.35 -23.82 2.01
C ASP A 239 1.95 -22.86 3.15
N ALA A 240 0.71 -23.00 3.61
CA ALA A 240 0.15 -22.23 4.72
C ALA A 240 0.00 -23.14 5.96
N ASN A 241 0.51 -22.70 7.09
CA ASN A 241 0.56 -23.45 8.32
C ASN A 241 0.02 -22.67 9.51
N GLY A 242 -0.55 -23.38 10.49
CA GLY A 242 -1.19 -22.80 11.68
C GLY A 242 -2.57 -23.43 11.98
N PRO A 243 -3.40 -22.74 12.80
CA PRO A 243 -3.10 -21.46 13.45
C PRO A 243 -2.02 -21.59 14.52
N PHE A 244 -1.11 -20.61 14.60
CA PHE A 244 -0.06 -20.54 15.61
C PHE A 244 -0.38 -19.48 16.67
N PRO A 245 0.08 -19.65 17.93
CA PRO A 245 -0.01 -18.62 18.93
C PRO A 245 0.71 -17.34 18.50
N GLY A 246 0.01 -16.18 18.63
CA GLY A 246 0.50 -14.90 18.15
C GLY A 246 1.68 -14.35 18.96
N ASP A 247 1.90 -14.82 20.17
CA ASP A 247 3.00 -14.42 21.05
C ASP A 247 4.35 -15.08 20.69
N THR A 248 4.32 -16.23 19.98
CA THR A 248 5.53 -17.01 19.69
C THR A 248 5.89 -17.07 18.20
N VAL A 249 4.92 -17.06 17.29
CA VAL A 249 5.14 -17.26 15.83
C VAL A 249 6.10 -16.23 15.24
N PHE A 250 6.10 -14.99 15.74
CA PHE A 250 6.97 -13.93 15.22
C PHE A 250 8.46 -14.14 15.58
N ILE A 251 8.77 -14.93 16.60
CA ILE A 251 10.14 -15.31 16.93
C ILE A 251 10.73 -16.17 15.81
N ALA A 252 10.02 -17.22 15.43
CA ALA A 252 10.37 -18.11 14.32
C ALA A 252 10.40 -17.36 12.97
N ALA A 253 9.44 -16.48 12.74
CA ALA A 253 9.39 -15.67 11.52
C ALA A 253 10.60 -14.70 11.42
N ALA A 254 10.97 -14.05 12.52
CA ALA A 254 12.15 -13.17 12.56
C ALA A 254 13.48 -13.93 12.42
N ALA A 255 13.50 -15.22 12.77
CA ALA A 255 14.63 -16.13 12.52
C ALA A 255 14.68 -16.67 11.09
N GLY A 256 13.67 -16.38 10.25
CA GLY A 256 13.63 -16.79 8.85
C GLY A 256 13.00 -18.17 8.60
N GLU A 257 12.31 -18.75 9.59
CA GLU A 257 11.57 -20.00 9.40
C GLU A 257 10.32 -19.81 8.55
N TRP A 258 9.75 -18.61 8.54
CA TRP A 258 8.58 -18.21 7.76
C TRP A 258 8.90 -17.04 6.85
N ASP A 259 8.37 -17.07 5.64
CA ASP A 259 8.55 -16.02 4.64
C ASP A 259 7.47 -14.93 4.77
N LEU A 260 6.31 -15.29 5.37
CA LEU A 260 5.19 -14.41 5.63
C LEU A 260 4.43 -14.87 6.88
N VAL A 261 3.98 -13.93 7.68
CA VAL A 261 3.00 -14.16 8.77
C VAL A 261 1.68 -13.49 8.39
N VAL A 262 0.56 -14.20 8.53
CA VAL A 262 -0.79 -13.64 8.41
C VAL A 262 -1.34 -13.40 9.81
N ALA A 263 -1.53 -12.13 10.15
CA ALA A 263 -2.07 -11.69 11.44
C ALA A 263 -3.57 -11.40 11.34
N MET A 264 -4.31 -11.70 12.39
CA MET A 264 -5.76 -11.55 12.41
C MET A 264 -6.20 -10.11 12.57
N TYR A 265 -5.43 -9.28 13.28
CA TYR A 265 -5.74 -7.88 13.53
C TYR A 265 -4.47 -7.03 13.52
N HIS A 266 -4.67 -5.71 13.44
CA HIS A 266 -3.64 -4.71 13.21
C HIS A 266 -2.48 -4.83 14.20
N ASP A 267 -2.71 -4.72 15.50
CA ASP A 267 -1.63 -4.66 16.48
C ASP A 267 -0.91 -6.01 16.67
N GLN A 268 -1.61 -7.14 16.45
CA GLN A 268 -0.95 -8.45 16.42
C GLN A 268 0.20 -8.49 15.41
N GLY A 269 -0.01 -7.88 14.23
CA GLY A 269 1.00 -7.84 13.17
C GLY A 269 1.98 -6.67 13.27
N LEU A 270 1.47 -5.49 13.63
CA LEU A 270 2.27 -4.26 13.55
C LEU A 270 3.23 -4.05 14.73
N ILE A 271 2.90 -4.55 15.92
CA ILE A 271 3.82 -4.49 17.06
C ILE A 271 5.16 -5.16 16.71
N PRO A 272 5.21 -6.43 16.27
CA PRO A 272 6.48 -7.06 15.90
C PRO A 272 7.16 -6.42 14.69
N VAL A 273 6.41 -5.95 13.68
CA VAL A 273 6.98 -5.23 12.54
C VAL A 273 7.73 -3.98 12.99
N LYS A 274 7.11 -3.18 13.85
CA LYS A 274 7.68 -1.92 14.35
C LYS A 274 8.86 -2.14 15.29
N LEU A 275 8.83 -3.18 16.10
CA LEU A 275 9.95 -3.54 16.97
C LEU A 275 11.20 -3.99 16.20
N LEU A 276 11.01 -4.66 15.05
CA LEU A 276 12.10 -5.25 14.26
C LEU A 276 12.62 -4.37 13.13
N GLY A 277 11.85 -3.37 12.68
CA GLY A 277 12.22 -2.65 11.46
C GLY A 277 11.59 -1.27 11.30
N TRP A 278 11.50 -0.49 12.38
CA TRP A 278 10.83 0.81 12.41
C TRP A 278 11.15 1.75 11.23
N ASP A 279 12.43 1.88 10.85
CA ASP A 279 12.92 2.78 9.81
C ASP A 279 12.96 2.18 8.41
N LYS A 280 12.65 0.87 8.26
CA LYS A 280 12.69 0.12 7.00
C LYS A 280 11.40 -0.65 6.68
N ALA A 281 10.38 -0.50 7.53
CA ALA A 281 9.09 -1.09 7.26
C ALA A 281 8.38 -0.34 6.12
N VAL A 282 7.86 -1.12 5.16
CA VAL A 282 7.13 -0.63 4.00
C VAL A 282 5.72 -1.17 4.05
N ASN A 283 4.74 -0.28 3.96
CA ASN A 283 3.35 -0.66 3.75
C ASN A 283 3.11 -0.91 2.26
N VAL A 284 2.56 -2.07 1.94
CA VAL A 284 2.21 -2.49 0.58
C VAL A 284 0.73 -2.82 0.52
N THR A 285 0.03 -2.33 -0.48
CA THR A 285 -1.33 -2.79 -0.77
C THR A 285 -1.27 -3.87 -1.85
N VAL A 286 -1.46 -5.12 -1.48
CA VAL A 286 -1.50 -6.26 -2.40
C VAL A 286 -2.89 -6.50 -2.96
N GLY A 287 -3.00 -7.14 -4.13
CA GLY A 287 -4.28 -7.38 -4.82
C GLY A 287 -4.73 -6.26 -5.75
N LEU A 288 -3.95 -5.19 -5.87
CA LEU A 288 -4.17 -4.14 -6.87
C LEU A 288 -3.57 -4.53 -8.23
N PRO A 289 -4.15 -4.05 -9.37
CA PRO A 289 -3.55 -4.23 -10.69
C PRO A 289 -2.29 -3.39 -10.90
N ILE A 290 -1.96 -2.50 -9.97
CA ILE A 290 -0.79 -1.62 -9.96
C ILE A 290 0.05 -1.89 -8.72
N VAL A 291 1.36 -1.57 -8.78
CA VAL A 291 2.23 -1.62 -7.61
C VAL A 291 2.00 -0.37 -6.76
N ARG A 292 1.66 -0.55 -5.48
CA ARG A 292 1.55 0.55 -4.53
C ARG A 292 2.31 0.23 -3.25
N THR A 293 3.27 1.10 -2.89
CA THR A 293 4.01 1.07 -1.64
C THR A 293 3.93 2.41 -0.92
N SER A 294 4.23 2.43 0.37
CA SER A 294 4.37 3.65 1.15
C SER A 294 5.24 3.42 2.38
N PRO A 295 5.87 4.48 2.93
CA PRO A 295 6.41 4.42 4.28
C PRO A 295 5.33 4.06 5.30
N ASP A 296 5.78 3.50 6.44
CA ASP A 296 4.89 3.06 7.54
C ASP A 296 4.67 4.14 8.62
N HIS A 297 5.05 5.37 8.37
CA HIS A 297 4.80 6.50 9.27
C HIS A 297 3.69 7.42 8.75
N GLY A 298 3.09 8.22 9.65
CA GLY A 298 2.09 9.23 9.32
C GLY A 298 2.70 10.57 8.93
N THR A 299 1.86 11.60 8.94
CA THR A 299 2.22 12.98 8.57
C THR A 299 3.16 13.68 9.54
N ALA A 300 3.22 13.23 10.80
CA ALA A 300 4.09 13.76 11.86
C ALA A 300 4.18 15.30 11.84
N PHE A 301 3.03 15.96 11.96
CA PHE A 301 2.92 17.42 11.89
C PHE A 301 3.76 18.15 12.96
N ASP A 302 4.02 17.48 14.08
CA ASP A 302 4.84 17.98 15.20
C ASP A 302 6.30 18.25 14.81
N ILE A 303 6.82 17.53 13.82
CA ILE A 303 8.19 17.71 13.30
C ILE A 303 8.23 18.22 11.85
N ALA A 304 7.07 18.45 11.24
CA ALA A 304 6.99 18.90 9.85
C ALA A 304 7.71 20.24 9.67
N GLY A 305 8.51 20.36 8.61
CA GLY A 305 9.28 21.56 8.28
C GLY A 305 10.51 21.80 9.17
N GLN A 306 10.91 20.85 10.02
CA GLN A 306 12.08 20.99 10.88
C GLN A 306 13.36 20.33 10.33
N GLY A 307 13.31 19.67 9.20
CA GLY A 307 14.45 18.93 8.62
C GLY A 307 14.86 17.68 9.41
N ARG A 308 14.01 17.16 10.29
CA ARG A 308 14.31 16.07 11.23
C ARG A 308 13.72 14.71 10.85
N ALA A 309 12.81 14.67 9.89
CA ALA A 309 12.16 13.42 9.48
C ALA A 309 13.19 12.46 8.85
N SER A 310 13.09 11.16 9.23
CA SER A 310 13.92 10.12 8.61
C SER A 310 13.31 9.69 7.27
N GLU A 311 14.15 9.61 6.25
CA GLU A 311 13.77 9.14 4.91
C GLU A 311 13.92 7.62 4.72
N GLY A 312 14.35 6.89 5.75
CA GLY A 312 14.67 5.46 5.63
C GLY A 312 13.50 4.62 5.12
N SER A 313 12.32 4.79 5.68
CA SER A 313 11.11 4.09 5.24
C SER A 313 10.66 4.51 3.82
N MET A 314 10.86 5.78 3.41
CA MET A 314 10.58 6.23 2.05
C MET A 314 11.55 5.60 1.04
N LYS A 315 12.85 5.54 1.34
CA LYS A 315 13.84 4.84 0.51
C LYS A 315 13.48 3.36 0.35
N ALA A 316 13.18 2.69 1.45
CA ALA A 316 12.75 1.29 1.44
C ALA A 316 11.46 1.08 0.61
N ALA A 317 10.51 2.01 0.68
CA ALA A 317 9.28 1.97 -0.13
C ALA A 317 9.57 2.12 -1.63
N ILE A 318 10.51 2.99 -2.02
CA ILE A 318 10.95 3.16 -3.41
C ILE A 318 11.67 1.89 -3.90
N GLU A 319 12.64 1.38 -3.15
CA GLU A 319 13.38 0.15 -3.48
C GLU A 319 12.44 -1.04 -3.71
N LEU A 320 11.48 -1.22 -2.83
CA LEU A 320 10.48 -2.29 -2.96
C LEU A 320 9.57 -2.08 -4.17
N ALA A 321 9.13 -0.84 -4.45
CA ALA A 321 8.33 -0.51 -5.61
C ALA A 321 9.06 -0.84 -6.92
N VAL A 322 10.33 -0.46 -7.04
CA VAL A 322 11.18 -0.76 -8.19
C VAL A 322 11.32 -2.27 -8.40
N ARG A 323 11.60 -3.02 -7.31
CA ARG A 323 11.73 -4.48 -7.39
C ARG A 323 10.45 -5.15 -7.88
N LEU A 324 9.29 -4.75 -7.37
CA LEU A 324 7.99 -5.29 -7.77
C LEU A 324 7.63 -4.90 -9.21
N ALA A 325 7.92 -3.67 -9.63
CA ALA A 325 7.69 -3.20 -10.98
C ALA A 325 8.56 -3.94 -12.01
N ALA A 326 9.83 -4.18 -11.70
CA ALA A 326 10.73 -4.94 -12.56
C ALA A 326 10.23 -6.38 -12.78
N GLN A 327 9.77 -7.04 -11.73
CA GLN A 327 9.21 -8.40 -11.83
C GLN A 327 7.94 -8.43 -12.70
N ARG A 328 7.04 -7.46 -12.56
CA ARG A 328 5.83 -7.38 -13.41
C ARG A 328 6.16 -7.16 -14.89
N ARG A 329 7.21 -6.41 -15.21
CA ARG A 329 7.66 -6.24 -16.60
C ARG A 329 8.17 -7.55 -17.22
N THR A 330 8.89 -8.35 -16.45
CA THR A 330 9.37 -9.67 -16.91
C THR A 330 8.23 -10.66 -17.12
N ASP A 331 7.24 -10.68 -16.25
CA ASP A 331 6.05 -11.53 -16.39
C ASP A 331 5.20 -11.11 -17.62
N TRP A 332 5.15 -9.82 -17.96
CA TRP A 332 4.44 -9.30 -19.14
C TRP A 332 5.16 -9.64 -20.46
N SER A 333 6.49 -9.69 -20.45
CA SER A 333 7.31 -10.03 -21.62
C SER A 333 7.44 -11.53 -21.86
N SER A 334 6.96 -12.36 -20.94
CA SER A 334 6.96 -13.82 -21.07
C SER A 334 5.86 -14.27 -22.04
N PRO A 335 6.12 -15.21 -22.99
CA PRO A 335 5.15 -15.64 -23.99
C PRO A 335 3.93 -16.39 -23.42
N HIS A 336 3.88 -16.66 -22.13
CA HIS A 336 2.72 -17.18 -21.41
C HIS A 336 2.41 -16.29 -20.21
N PRO A 337 1.58 -15.22 -20.35
CA PRO A 337 1.04 -14.55 -19.18
C PRO A 337 0.24 -15.60 -18.39
N ARG A 338 0.67 -15.91 -17.18
CA ARG A 338 -0.13 -16.76 -16.28
C ARG A 338 -1.44 -16.02 -16.07
N GLY A 339 -2.50 -16.55 -16.69
CA GLY A 339 -3.83 -15.97 -16.62
C GLY A 339 -4.23 -15.77 -15.17
N LEU A 340 -4.48 -14.53 -14.81
CA LEU A 340 -5.33 -14.23 -13.68
C LEU A 340 -6.67 -14.86 -14.03
N GLY A 341 -7.00 -16.00 -13.41
CA GLY A 341 -8.20 -16.75 -13.67
C GLY A 341 -9.41 -15.83 -13.55
N GLN A 342 -10.00 -15.49 -14.68
CA GLN A 342 -11.37 -15.00 -14.69
C GLN A 342 -12.24 -16.15 -14.16
N PRO A 343 -13.03 -15.97 -13.12
CA PRO A 343 -14.04 -16.96 -12.78
C PRO A 343 -14.99 -17.06 -13.97
N GLY A 344 -15.12 -18.28 -14.50
CA GLY A 344 -15.99 -18.60 -15.60
C GLY A 344 -17.40 -18.08 -15.33
N VAL A 345 -17.91 -17.31 -16.28
CA VAL A 345 -19.33 -17.00 -16.37
C VAL A 345 -20.02 -18.29 -16.80
N ALA A 346 -20.54 -19.02 -15.83
CA ALA A 346 -21.53 -20.04 -16.11
C ALA A 346 -22.80 -19.29 -16.57
N GLY A 347 -23.09 -19.40 -17.84
CA GLY A 347 -24.38 -18.96 -18.36
C GLY A 347 -25.48 -19.82 -17.78
N ASP A 348 -26.48 -19.17 -17.23
CA ASP A 348 -27.82 -19.77 -17.15
C ASP A 348 -28.83 -18.74 -17.63
N ALA A 349 -29.45 -19.11 -18.75
CA ALA A 349 -30.53 -18.38 -19.38
C ALA A 349 -31.82 -18.73 -18.62
N GLY A 350 -32.46 -17.73 -18.05
CA GLY A 350 -33.77 -17.85 -17.43
C GLY A 350 -34.49 -16.51 -17.55
N ALA A 351 -35.19 -16.35 -18.68
CA ALA A 351 -36.14 -15.27 -18.86
C ALA A 351 -37.26 -15.35 -17.83
N MET A 352 -37.57 -14.24 -17.15
CA MET A 352 -38.93 -13.97 -16.71
C MET A 352 -39.23 -12.47 -16.76
N ALA A 353 -40.41 -12.22 -17.30
CA ALA A 353 -40.94 -10.98 -17.82
C ALA A 353 -41.26 -9.93 -16.73
N ALA A 354 -41.38 -8.72 -17.26
CA ALA A 354 -41.77 -7.47 -16.62
C ALA A 354 -43.08 -7.52 -15.82
N SER A 355 -43.15 -6.68 -14.77
CA SER A 355 -44.34 -5.87 -14.48
C SER A 355 -43.90 -4.53 -13.92
N ASP A 356 -44.18 -3.45 -14.65
CA ASP A 356 -44.32 -2.09 -14.16
C ASP A 356 -45.34 -2.06 -13.00
N ASP A 357 -45.09 -1.26 -12.00
CA ASP A 357 -46.06 -0.32 -11.42
C ASP A 357 -45.40 0.59 -10.38
N ASP A 358 -45.74 1.84 -10.53
CA ASP A 358 -45.50 3.03 -9.74
C ASP A 358 -45.68 2.90 -8.21
N ASP A 359 -44.78 3.53 -7.42
CA ASP A 359 -45.00 4.68 -6.52
C ASP A 359 -43.71 5.10 -5.78
#